data_a576199958231c42c8607b64924ae940
#
_entry.id   a576199958231c42c8607b64924ae940
#
_cell.length_a   1.000
_cell.length_b   1.000
_cell.length_c   1.000
_cell.angle_alpha   90.00
_cell.angle_beta   90.00
_cell.angle_gamma   90.00
#
_symmetry.space_group_name_H-M   'P 1'
#
loop_
_entity.id
_entity.type
_entity.pdbx_description
1 polymer ?
#
loop_
_entity_poly.entity_id
_entity_poly.type
_entity_poly.pdbx_seq_one_letter_code
_entity_poly.pdbx_strand_id
1 'polypeptide(L)'
;MSKSLRANAARAAILAAGLFTTPLLAGDRQYGQGASDTEIKIGQTMPYSGPLSASSVIGKVQAAYFRMINDHGGVNGRKITLISYDDAATPSKTVEQVRKLIESDEVLFTFQTLGNASNIAVQKYLNDRKVPQLFVAGRSTRFEDPINFPWTMGFAPNLRTEIRVYARFIMDNYPNARIGLLYQNDESGKDYLTGLRDALGARAAELIVSEASYDVSDPTIDSQVVRLKAAGVDVLVNMAASKFAAQVIRKMAELDWKPVHLLGVGSSSIDAVLSPAGVENAKGIISASSFKEAADPTWRDDEGMKRWSAFMDGYYPGGDRKSIFTVYGYSAAELLVQVLKQCGDNLSRENVMAQATSLKNVKLDLLLPGLSVNTGPTDYRVVKEFRMMRFTGDRWEAFGPIVTD
;
A
#
# COMPACT_ATOMS: atom_id res chain seq x y z
N MET A 1 86.67 61.89 -10.18
CA MET A 1 85.83 61.38 -11.26
C MET A 1 85.22 60.12 -10.78
N SER A 2 84.07 60.19 -10.25
CA SER A 2 82.71 59.79 -10.62
C SER A 2 82.52 58.36 -11.14
N LYS A 3 81.76 57.59 -10.44
CA LYS A 3 80.50 57.05 -10.93
C LYS A 3 79.83 56.15 -9.88
N SER A 4 78.71 56.59 -9.51
CA SER A 4 77.76 55.89 -8.62
C SER A 4 77.13 54.65 -9.28
N LEU A 5 76.99 53.56 -8.58
CA LEU A 5 76.10 52.49 -8.98
C LEU A 5 74.98 52.39 -7.94
N ARG A 6 73.76 52.60 -8.42
CA ARG A 6 72.53 52.38 -7.66
C ARG A 6 72.17 50.93 -7.72
N ALA A 7 72.01 50.26 -6.56
CA ALA A 7 71.46 48.95 -6.46
C ALA A 7 69.93 49.06 -6.26
N ASN A 8 69.15 48.45 -7.21
CA ASN A 8 67.70 48.30 -7.09
C ASN A 8 67.37 47.07 -6.24
N ALA A 9 66.75 47.29 -5.11
CA ALA A 9 66.17 46.22 -4.28
C ALA A 9 64.73 45.95 -4.77
N ALA A 10 64.51 44.81 -5.42
CA ALA A 10 63.16 44.31 -5.77
C ALA A 10 62.53 43.67 -4.53
N ARG A 11 61.47 44.26 -4.02
CA ARG A 11 60.61 43.65 -3.00
C ARG A 11 59.64 42.68 -3.66
N ALA A 12 59.81 41.38 -3.43
CA ALA A 12 58.82 40.35 -3.78
C ALA A 12 57.68 40.38 -2.71
N ALA A 13 56.47 40.79 -3.13
CA ALA A 13 55.27 40.66 -2.33
C ALA A 13 54.72 39.26 -2.54
N ILE A 14 54.75 38.44 -1.50
CA ILE A 14 54.08 37.12 -1.44
C ILE A 14 52.62 37.40 -1.12
N LEU A 15 51.68 37.26 -2.11
CA LEU A 15 50.25 37.18 -1.87
C LEU A 15 49.94 35.79 -1.31
N ALA A 16 49.66 35.73 -0.02
CA ALA A 16 49.05 34.55 0.62
C ALA A 16 47.53 34.58 0.27
N ALA A 17 47.13 33.77 -0.74
CA ALA A 17 45.74 33.51 -1.02
C ALA A 17 45.19 32.59 0.10
N GLY A 18 44.56 33.19 1.11
CA GLY A 18 43.79 32.47 2.12
C GLY A 18 42.58 31.83 1.44
N LEU A 19 42.56 30.50 1.33
CA LEU A 19 41.36 29.72 1.04
C LEU A 19 40.40 29.85 2.22
N PHE A 20 39.49 30.82 2.14
CA PHE A 20 38.31 30.83 2.98
C PHE A 20 37.42 29.68 2.54
N THR A 21 37.59 28.51 3.12
CA THR A 21 36.54 27.51 3.13
C THR A 21 35.38 28.05 3.96
N THR A 22 34.36 28.60 3.31
CA THR A 22 33.08 28.87 3.95
C THR A 22 32.57 27.53 4.49
N PRO A 23 32.33 27.40 5.81
CA PRO A 23 31.61 26.21 6.26
C PRO A 23 30.25 26.22 5.60
N LEU A 24 29.93 25.18 4.82
CA LEU A 24 28.55 24.88 4.47
C LEU A 24 27.82 24.85 5.81
N LEU A 25 26.89 25.77 6.04
CA LEU A 25 25.96 25.69 7.16
C LEU A 25 25.20 24.36 6.98
N ALA A 26 25.68 23.33 7.66
CA ALA A 26 24.90 22.13 7.88
C ALA A 26 23.66 22.61 8.63
N GLY A 27 22.50 22.56 7.97
CA GLY A 27 21.24 22.87 8.64
C GLY A 27 21.18 22.04 9.92
N ASP A 28 20.63 22.62 11.01
CA ASP A 28 20.55 21.96 12.30
C ASP A 28 19.91 20.58 12.13
N ARG A 29 20.70 19.53 12.34
CA ARG A 29 20.23 18.15 12.28
C ARG A 29 19.22 17.92 13.38
N GLN A 30 18.02 17.48 13.01
CA GLN A 30 16.96 17.23 13.97
C GLN A 30 16.57 15.74 13.88
N TYR A 31 16.77 15.02 14.97
CA TYR A 31 16.46 13.59 15.04
C TYR A 31 15.38 13.32 16.08
N GLY A 32 14.34 12.62 15.65
CA GLY A 32 13.42 11.94 16.57
C GLY A 32 14.06 10.65 17.12
N GLN A 33 13.44 10.10 18.15
CA GLN A 33 13.82 8.78 18.68
C GLN A 33 13.87 7.76 17.54
N GLY A 34 14.94 6.96 17.44
CA GLY A 34 15.16 5.98 16.39
C GLY A 34 15.86 6.50 15.13
N ALA A 35 16.24 7.77 15.07
CA ALA A 35 17.04 8.34 14.01
C ALA A 35 18.40 8.85 14.51
N SER A 36 19.42 8.74 13.66
CA SER A 36 20.78 9.21 13.91
C SER A 36 21.49 9.64 12.62
N ASP A 37 22.77 10.00 12.72
CA ASP A 37 23.61 10.30 11.55
C ASP A 37 23.80 9.11 10.61
N THR A 38 23.61 7.88 11.08
CA THR A 38 23.96 6.66 10.34
C THR A 38 22.80 5.69 10.18
N GLU A 39 21.69 5.87 10.93
CA GLU A 39 20.61 4.90 11.00
C GLU A 39 19.23 5.55 11.13
N ILE A 40 18.25 4.91 10.54
CA ILE A 40 16.81 5.17 10.70
C ILE A 40 16.15 3.84 11.09
N LYS A 41 15.74 3.72 12.37
CA LYS A 41 15.00 2.55 12.87
C LYS A 41 13.52 2.71 12.62
N ILE A 42 12.90 1.76 11.95
CA ILE A 42 11.45 1.72 11.70
C ILE A 42 10.87 0.41 12.20
N GLY A 43 9.64 0.46 12.71
CA GLY A 43 8.96 -0.69 13.28
C GLY A 43 7.84 -1.22 12.42
N GLN A 44 7.58 -2.52 12.48
CA GLN A 44 6.49 -3.17 11.77
C GLN A 44 5.93 -4.34 12.56
N THR A 45 4.62 -4.59 12.47
CA THR A 45 4.05 -5.89 12.79
C THR A 45 3.44 -6.52 11.54
N MET A 46 3.63 -7.83 11.38
CA MET A 46 3.24 -8.59 10.20
C MET A 46 2.77 -9.98 10.63
N PRO A 47 1.72 -10.55 10.03
CA PRO A 47 1.29 -11.91 10.36
C PRO A 47 2.21 -12.95 9.72
N TYR A 48 3.39 -13.18 10.29
CA TYR A 48 4.29 -14.24 9.82
C TYR A 48 3.75 -15.63 10.13
N SER A 49 2.80 -15.74 11.05
CA SER A 49 2.05 -16.94 11.39
C SER A 49 0.53 -16.67 11.32
N GLY A 50 -0.29 -17.75 11.48
CA GLY A 50 -1.74 -17.64 11.53
C GLY A 50 -2.44 -17.53 10.18
N PRO A 51 -3.75 -17.22 10.18
CA PRO A 51 -4.61 -17.29 8.98
C PRO A 51 -4.24 -16.33 7.85
N LEU A 52 -3.57 -15.21 8.15
CA LEU A 52 -3.15 -14.22 7.17
C LEU A 52 -1.66 -14.33 6.81
N SER A 53 -0.99 -15.44 7.14
CA SER A 53 0.45 -15.62 6.93
C SER A 53 0.88 -15.49 5.45
N ALA A 54 0.01 -15.77 4.50
CA ALA A 54 0.29 -15.53 3.08
C ALA A 54 0.61 -14.04 2.78
N SER A 55 0.01 -13.10 3.52
CA SER A 55 0.26 -11.66 3.37
C SER A 55 1.62 -11.22 3.93
N SER A 56 2.31 -12.07 4.70
CA SER A 56 3.65 -11.78 5.26
C SER A 56 4.71 -11.54 4.19
N VAL A 57 4.44 -11.94 2.95
CA VAL A 57 5.26 -11.61 1.77
C VAL A 57 5.52 -10.10 1.69
N ILE A 58 4.55 -9.26 2.05
CA ILE A 58 4.70 -7.80 2.09
C ILE A 58 5.92 -7.40 2.92
N GLY A 59 5.99 -7.83 4.18
CA GLY A 59 7.10 -7.49 5.09
C GLY A 59 8.44 -8.06 4.62
N LYS A 60 8.44 -9.27 4.05
CA LYS A 60 9.66 -9.90 3.51
C LYS A 60 10.22 -9.12 2.32
N VAL A 61 9.36 -8.67 1.40
CA VAL A 61 9.73 -7.83 0.25
C VAL A 61 10.28 -6.49 0.72
N GLN A 62 9.63 -5.85 1.70
CA GLN A 62 10.08 -4.59 2.27
C GLN A 62 11.46 -4.71 2.93
N ALA A 63 11.69 -5.77 3.70
CA ALA A 63 13.00 -6.05 4.29
C ALA A 63 14.08 -6.23 3.19
N ALA A 64 13.75 -6.92 2.10
CA ALA A 64 14.64 -7.09 0.96
C ALA A 64 14.91 -5.74 0.25
N TYR A 65 13.88 -4.91 0.08
CA TYR A 65 14.01 -3.59 -0.54
C TYR A 65 14.93 -2.67 0.28
N PHE A 66 14.76 -2.64 1.60
CA PHE A 66 15.63 -1.83 2.44
C PHE A 66 17.07 -2.34 2.49
N ARG A 67 17.31 -3.66 2.36
CA ARG A 67 18.67 -4.18 2.13
C ARG A 67 19.28 -3.62 0.85
N MET A 68 18.53 -3.66 -0.26
CA MET A 68 18.97 -3.06 -1.53
C MET A 68 19.35 -1.58 -1.35
N ILE A 69 18.50 -0.80 -0.71
CA ILE A 69 18.78 0.62 -0.45
C ILE A 69 20.04 0.78 0.41
N ASN A 70 20.19 -0.02 1.45
CA ASN A 70 21.35 0.03 2.35
C ASN A 70 22.67 -0.32 1.65
N ASP A 71 22.64 -1.31 0.75
CA ASP A 71 23.80 -1.72 -0.05
C ASP A 71 24.24 -0.64 -1.04
N HIS A 72 23.30 0.24 -1.43
CA HIS A 72 23.58 1.40 -2.27
C HIS A 72 23.80 2.71 -1.48
N GLY A 73 24.17 2.62 -0.21
CA GLY A 73 24.55 3.77 0.62
C GLY A 73 23.43 4.33 1.50
N GLY A 74 22.28 3.67 1.55
CA GLY A 74 21.15 4.09 2.38
C GLY A 74 20.40 5.32 1.88
N VAL A 75 19.69 5.99 2.76
CA VAL A 75 18.97 7.23 2.47
C VAL A 75 19.71 8.41 3.08
N ASN A 76 20.20 9.31 2.26
CA ASN A 76 21.03 10.45 2.69
C ASN A 76 22.19 10.00 3.61
N GLY A 77 22.85 8.86 3.28
CA GLY A 77 23.95 8.26 4.04
C GLY A 77 23.54 7.44 5.26
N ARG A 78 22.24 7.26 5.52
CA ARG A 78 21.70 6.53 6.69
C ARG A 78 21.12 5.18 6.27
N LYS A 79 21.43 4.12 7.00
CA LYS A 79 20.83 2.81 6.80
C LYS A 79 19.41 2.76 7.37
N ILE A 80 18.50 2.07 6.69
CA ILE A 80 17.18 1.78 7.21
C ILE A 80 17.23 0.44 7.93
N THR A 81 16.90 0.42 9.22
CA THR A 81 16.77 -0.80 10.03
C THR A 81 15.28 -1.08 10.27
N LEU A 82 14.76 -2.10 9.59
CA LEU A 82 13.39 -2.57 9.78
C LEU A 82 13.34 -3.61 10.89
N ILE A 83 12.64 -3.30 11.99
CA ILE A 83 12.32 -4.24 13.08
C ILE A 83 10.88 -4.71 12.86
N SER A 84 10.72 -6.01 12.54
CA SER A 84 9.41 -6.57 12.20
C SER A 84 9.08 -7.75 13.11
N TYR A 85 7.93 -7.71 13.78
CA TYR A 85 7.46 -8.73 14.71
C TYR A 85 6.22 -9.46 14.19
N ASP A 86 6.11 -10.74 14.55
CA ASP A 86 4.92 -11.55 14.27
C ASP A 86 3.79 -11.20 15.25
N ASP A 87 2.65 -10.77 14.72
CA ASP A 87 1.44 -10.55 15.50
C ASP A 87 0.31 -11.57 15.19
N ALA A 88 0.56 -12.50 14.26
CA ALA A 88 -0.41 -13.49 13.79
C ALA A 88 -1.78 -12.87 13.39
N ALA A 89 -1.81 -11.60 12.98
CA ALA A 89 -3.01 -10.80 12.73
C ALA A 89 -3.96 -10.72 13.95
N THR A 90 -3.44 -10.80 15.17
CA THR A 90 -4.21 -10.77 16.41
C THR A 90 -4.05 -9.40 17.07
N PRO A 91 -5.10 -8.58 17.20
CA PRO A 91 -5.01 -7.22 17.70
C PRO A 91 -4.33 -7.07 19.08
N SER A 92 -4.54 -8.01 20.00
CA SER A 92 -3.87 -7.99 21.30
C SER A 92 -2.35 -8.18 21.20
N LYS A 93 -1.90 -9.08 20.31
CA LYS A 93 -0.47 -9.25 20.01
C LYS A 93 0.09 -8.04 19.29
N THR A 94 -0.67 -7.45 18.36
CA THR A 94 -0.25 -6.21 17.69
C THR A 94 0.02 -5.11 18.72
N VAL A 95 -0.86 -4.94 19.71
CA VAL A 95 -0.66 -3.95 20.80
C VAL A 95 0.62 -4.24 21.58
N GLU A 96 0.87 -5.50 21.95
CA GLU A 96 2.09 -5.91 22.65
C GLU A 96 3.35 -5.59 21.82
N GLN A 97 3.39 -6.01 20.57
CA GLN A 97 4.55 -5.83 19.70
C GLN A 97 4.79 -4.35 19.35
N VAL A 98 3.73 -3.57 19.12
CA VAL A 98 3.86 -2.13 18.86
C VAL A 98 4.39 -1.39 20.09
N ARG A 99 3.93 -1.74 21.30
CA ARG A 99 4.52 -1.17 22.53
C ARG A 99 6.01 -1.48 22.63
N LYS A 100 6.42 -2.71 22.35
CA LYS A 100 7.83 -3.11 22.33
C LYS A 100 8.62 -2.30 21.33
N LEU A 101 8.13 -2.12 20.09
CA LEU A 101 8.76 -1.31 19.06
C LEU A 101 8.99 0.14 19.52
N ILE A 102 8.02 0.73 20.22
CA ILE A 102 8.08 2.14 20.65
C ILE A 102 8.88 2.32 21.94
N GLU A 103 8.66 1.46 22.94
CA GLU A 103 9.17 1.65 24.30
C GLU A 103 10.53 0.98 24.55
N SER A 104 10.85 -0.09 23.81
CA SER A 104 12.09 -0.85 23.97
C SER A 104 13.05 -0.71 22.78
N ASP A 105 12.53 -0.86 21.56
CA ASP A 105 13.36 -0.78 20.35
C ASP A 105 13.56 0.67 19.89
N GLU A 106 12.73 1.57 20.40
CA GLU A 106 12.82 3.03 20.18
C GLU A 106 12.79 3.40 18.70
N VAL A 107 11.83 2.86 17.94
CA VAL A 107 11.70 3.16 16.50
C VAL A 107 11.20 4.59 16.27
N LEU A 108 11.61 5.16 15.15
CA LEU A 108 11.19 6.50 14.74
C LEU A 108 9.68 6.54 14.48
N PHE A 109 9.17 5.54 13.76
CA PHE A 109 7.74 5.37 13.44
C PHE A 109 7.41 3.91 13.14
N THR A 110 6.12 3.59 13.04
CA THR A 110 5.65 2.30 12.50
C THR A 110 5.34 2.41 11.01
N PHE A 111 5.66 1.37 10.26
CA PHE A 111 5.50 1.32 8.80
C PHE A 111 4.81 0.03 8.39
N GLN A 112 3.73 0.14 7.59
CA GLN A 112 3.08 -1.01 6.96
C GLN A 112 2.66 -2.12 7.93
N THR A 113 2.31 -1.80 9.19
CA THR A 113 1.61 -2.76 10.06
C THR A 113 0.38 -3.28 9.33
N LEU A 114 0.18 -4.62 9.30
CA LEU A 114 -0.85 -5.25 8.46
C LEU A 114 -2.13 -5.53 9.25
N GLY A 115 -3.27 -5.28 8.60
CA GLY A 115 -4.60 -5.62 9.06
C GLY A 115 -5.39 -4.44 9.63
N ASN A 116 -6.70 -4.36 9.32
CA ASN A 116 -7.56 -3.28 9.79
C ASN A 116 -7.70 -3.30 11.31
N ALA A 117 -8.14 -4.42 11.89
CA ALA A 117 -8.33 -4.56 13.33
C ALA A 117 -7.05 -4.34 14.14
N SER A 118 -5.92 -4.87 13.67
CA SER A 118 -4.58 -4.68 14.25
C SER A 118 -4.19 -3.21 14.32
N ASN A 119 -4.34 -2.49 13.21
CA ASN A 119 -3.99 -1.07 13.14
C ASN A 119 -4.92 -0.18 13.97
N ILE A 120 -6.23 -0.46 13.98
CA ILE A 120 -7.22 0.26 14.79
C ILE A 120 -6.89 0.11 16.29
N ALA A 121 -6.48 -1.09 16.73
CA ALA A 121 -6.15 -1.36 18.12
C ALA A 121 -4.97 -0.52 18.66
N VAL A 122 -4.04 -0.11 17.80
CA VAL A 122 -2.86 0.68 18.17
C VAL A 122 -2.96 2.16 17.77
N GLN A 123 -3.93 2.52 16.96
CA GLN A 123 -4.05 3.84 16.35
C GLN A 123 -4.07 4.97 17.38
N LYS A 124 -4.95 4.84 18.39
CA LYS A 124 -5.04 5.87 19.45
C LYS A 124 -3.75 5.99 20.24
N TYR A 125 -3.12 4.85 20.62
CA TYR A 125 -1.87 4.84 21.36
C TYR A 125 -0.73 5.55 20.60
N LEU A 126 -0.60 5.30 19.30
CA LEU A 126 0.42 5.93 18.46
C LEU A 126 0.14 7.43 18.27
N ASN A 127 -1.13 7.81 18.04
CA ASN A 127 -1.52 9.20 17.88
C ASN A 127 -1.31 10.02 19.16
N ASP A 128 -1.69 9.51 20.35
CA ASP A 128 -1.47 10.16 21.63
C ASP A 128 0.03 10.42 21.91
N ARG A 129 0.91 9.53 21.41
CA ARG A 129 2.37 9.63 21.54
C ARG A 129 3.05 10.38 20.40
N LYS A 130 2.29 10.87 19.42
CA LYS A 130 2.80 11.52 18.21
C LYS A 130 3.83 10.66 17.48
N VAL A 131 3.56 9.37 17.39
CA VAL A 131 4.36 8.41 16.63
C VAL A 131 3.66 8.18 15.29
N PRO A 132 4.29 8.47 14.14
CA PRO A 132 3.71 8.21 12.85
C PRO A 132 3.38 6.73 12.67
N GLN A 133 2.15 6.45 12.22
CA GLN A 133 1.68 5.16 11.76
C GLN A 133 1.58 5.24 10.24
N LEU A 134 2.72 5.06 9.55
CA LEU A 134 2.85 5.39 8.15
C LEU A 134 2.44 4.26 7.22
N PHE A 135 1.67 4.66 6.20
CA PHE A 135 1.33 3.79 5.06
C PHE A 135 0.77 2.44 5.50
N VAL A 136 -0.13 2.48 6.48
CA VAL A 136 -0.76 1.29 7.05
C VAL A 136 -1.17 0.29 5.97
N ALA A 137 -0.83 -0.97 6.13
CA ALA A 137 -1.29 -2.06 5.28
C ALA A 137 -2.70 -2.51 5.70
N GLY A 138 -3.63 -1.58 5.60
CA GLY A 138 -5.05 -1.70 5.90
C GLY A 138 -5.86 -0.76 5.02
N ARG A 139 -7.16 -0.96 4.96
CA ARG A 139 -8.03 -0.26 4.01
C ARG A 139 -9.28 0.34 4.67
N SER A 140 -9.27 0.50 6.01
CA SER A 140 -10.33 1.23 6.72
C SER A 140 -10.24 2.72 6.43
N THR A 141 -11.38 3.39 6.29
CA THR A 141 -11.47 4.86 6.18
C THR A 141 -10.85 5.60 7.35
N ARG A 142 -10.72 4.95 8.51
CA ARG A 142 -10.06 5.52 9.70
C ARG A 142 -8.58 5.85 9.50
N PHE A 143 -7.92 5.24 8.53
CA PHE A 143 -6.50 5.52 8.22
C PHE A 143 -6.32 6.72 7.29
N GLU A 144 -7.42 7.38 6.92
CA GLU A 144 -7.46 8.56 6.08
C GLU A 144 -8.20 9.73 6.76
N ASP A 145 -8.23 9.73 8.09
CA ASP A 145 -8.88 10.75 8.94
C ASP A 145 -7.85 11.66 9.60
N PRO A 146 -7.37 12.70 8.92
CA PRO A 146 -6.37 13.63 9.47
C PRO A 146 -6.87 14.47 10.64
N ILE A 147 -8.19 14.59 10.81
CA ILE A 147 -8.79 15.39 11.89
C ILE A 147 -8.67 14.64 13.22
N ASN A 148 -9.09 13.38 13.26
CA ASN A 148 -9.10 12.59 14.49
C ASN A 148 -7.79 11.83 14.73
N PHE A 149 -7.08 11.47 13.65
CA PHE A 149 -5.86 10.66 13.68
C PHE A 149 -4.73 11.24 12.82
N PRO A 150 -4.23 12.44 13.16
CA PRO A 150 -3.24 13.15 12.34
C PRO A 150 -1.89 12.44 12.20
N TRP A 151 -1.63 11.39 12.97
CA TRP A 151 -0.41 10.59 12.93
C TRP A 151 -0.59 9.23 12.24
N THR A 152 -1.76 8.98 11.62
CA THR A 152 -2.04 7.73 10.92
C THR A 152 -2.33 7.99 9.45
N MET A 153 -1.69 7.24 8.57
CA MET A 153 -1.84 7.37 7.10
C MET A 153 -1.87 5.99 6.44
N GLY A 154 -2.90 5.72 5.65
CA GLY A 154 -3.02 4.50 4.83
C GLY A 154 -2.15 4.53 3.58
N PHE A 155 -1.97 3.37 2.92
CA PHE A 155 -1.27 3.27 1.64
C PHE A 155 -2.21 2.93 0.48
N ALA A 156 -2.94 1.83 0.61
CA ALA A 156 -3.89 1.39 -0.41
C ALA A 156 -5.18 2.21 -0.38
N PRO A 157 -5.91 2.28 -1.48
CA PRO A 157 -7.25 2.88 -1.50
C PRO A 157 -8.15 2.22 -0.45
N ASN A 158 -8.93 3.02 0.26
CA ASN A 158 -9.86 2.49 1.25
C ASN A 158 -11.00 1.69 0.61
N LEU A 159 -11.74 0.95 1.45
CA LEU A 159 -12.80 0.06 1.00
C LEU A 159 -13.96 0.83 0.34
N ARG A 160 -14.25 2.04 0.80
CA ARG A 160 -15.32 2.87 0.21
C ARG A 160 -14.94 3.42 -1.16
N THR A 161 -13.68 3.81 -1.37
CA THR A 161 -13.18 4.21 -2.69
C THR A 161 -13.31 3.04 -3.68
N GLU A 162 -12.90 1.83 -3.29
CA GLU A 162 -13.04 0.66 -4.16
C GLU A 162 -14.48 0.38 -4.56
N ILE A 163 -15.39 0.33 -3.57
CA ILE A 163 -16.78 -0.03 -3.84
C ILE A 163 -17.51 1.05 -4.68
N ARG A 164 -17.12 2.32 -4.55
CA ARG A 164 -17.66 3.40 -5.40
C ARG A 164 -17.23 3.23 -6.86
N VAL A 165 -15.97 2.83 -7.09
CA VAL A 165 -15.49 2.49 -8.45
C VAL A 165 -16.33 1.36 -9.05
N TYR A 166 -16.64 0.32 -8.27
CA TYR A 166 -17.52 -0.76 -8.74
C TYR A 166 -18.95 -0.31 -8.97
N ALA A 167 -19.49 0.49 -8.06
CA ALA A 167 -20.84 1.06 -8.25
C ALA A 167 -20.93 1.89 -9.53
N ARG A 168 -19.93 2.74 -9.79
CA ARG A 168 -19.86 3.53 -11.03
C ARG A 168 -19.79 2.62 -12.25
N PHE A 169 -18.92 1.61 -12.24
CA PHE A 169 -18.83 0.62 -13.32
C PHE A 169 -20.17 -0.07 -13.57
N ILE A 170 -20.91 -0.45 -12.51
CA ILE A 170 -22.23 -1.05 -12.62
C ILE A 170 -23.21 -0.06 -13.25
N MET A 171 -23.26 1.18 -12.77
CA MET A 171 -24.19 2.18 -13.28
C MET A 171 -23.94 2.53 -14.74
N ASP A 172 -22.68 2.57 -15.17
CA ASP A 172 -22.30 2.88 -16.54
C ASP A 172 -22.59 1.74 -17.52
N ASN A 173 -22.49 0.47 -17.09
CA ASN A 173 -22.58 -0.70 -17.97
C ASN A 173 -23.84 -1.56 -17.75
N TYR A 174 -24.42 -1.53 -16.55
CA TYR A 174 -25.55 -2.37 -16.10
C TYR A 174 -26.55 -1.55 -15.28
N PRO A 175 -27.14 -0.46 -15.82
CA PRO A 175 -27.91 0.52 -15.03
C PRO A 175 -29.18 -0.04 -14.38
N ASN A 176 -29.66 -1.18 -14.81
CA ASN A 176 -30.85 -1.85 -14.27
C ASN A 176 -30.49 -3.20 -13.61
N ALA A 177 -29.25 -3.38 -13.20
CA ALA A 177 -28.77 -4.62 -12.62
C ALA A 177 -29.50 -4.99 -11.32
N ARG A 178 -29.70 -6.29 -11.12
CA ARG A 178 -30.09 -6.88 -9.85
C ARG A 178 -28.82 -7.22 -9.06
N ILE A 179 -28.39 -6.29 -8.22
CA ILE A 179 -27.10 -6.37 -7.50
C ILE A 179 -27.23 -7.27 -6.29
N GLY A 180 -26.29 -8.22 -6.15
CA GLY A 180 -26.05 -8.95 -4.93
C GLY A 180 -24.72 -8.56 -4.32
N LEU A 181 -24.69 -8.27 -3.02
CA LEU A 181 -23.45 -8.00 -2.28
C LEU A 181 -23.15 -9.15 -1.34
N LEU A 182 -21.92 -9.71 -1.44
CA LEU A 182 -21.40 -10.69 -0.48
C LEU A 182 -20.21 -10.08 0.26
N TYR A 183 -20.24 -10.11 1.60
CA TYR A 183 -19.24 -9.44 2.44
C TYR A 183 -19.04 -10.17 3.78
N GLN A 184 -17.89 -9.95 4.41
CA GLN A 184 -17.59 -10.43 5.76
C GLN A 184 -18.38 -9.63 6.80
N ASN A 185 -18.93 -10.28 7.81
CA ASN A 185 -19.71 -9.64 8.87
C ASN A 185 -18.79 -8.97 9.91
N ASP A 186 -18.11 -7.92 9.49
CA ASP A 186 -17.25 -7.10 10.33
C ASP A 186 -17.30 -5.61 9.92
N GLU A 187 -16.43 -4.78 10.48
CA GLU A 187 -16.34 -3.36 10.15
C GLU A 187 -16.01 -3.15 8.65
N SER A 188 -15.13 -3.97 8.08
CA SER A 188 -14.75 -3.86 6.67
C SER A 188 -15.92 -4.18 5.73
N GLY A 189 -16.68 -5.23 6.03
CA GLY A 189 -17.86 -5.58 5.26
C GLY A 189 -18.95 -4.51 5.34
N LYS A 190 -19.13 -3.90 6.51
CA LYS A 190 -20.06 -2.77 6.69
C LYS A 190 -19.63 -1.53 5.92
N ASP A 191 -18.32 -1.27 5.81
CA ASP A 191 -17.79 -0.18 4.97
C ASP A 191 -18.13 -0.42 3.48
N TYR A 192 -18.01 -1.66 2.98
CA TYR A 192 -18.42 -1.99 1.62
C TYR A 192 -19.93 -1.79 1.41
N LEU A 193 -20.77 -2.31 2.34
CA LEU A 193 -22.22 -2.18 2.25
C LEU A 193 -22.66 -0.70 2.25
N THR A 194 -22.14 0.08 3.19
CA THR A 194 -22.45 1.51 3.30
C THR A 194 -21.97 2.25 2.06
N GLY A 195 -20.72 2.00 1.63
CA GLY A 195 -20.16 2.65 0.45
C GLY A 195 -20.90 2.32 -0.85
N LEU A 196 -21.39 1.09 -1.01
CA LEU A 196 -22.21 0.70 -2.16
C LEU A 196 -23.57 1.45 -2.16
N ARG A 197 -24.24 1.49 -1.01
CA ARG A 197 -25.50 2.20 -0.85
C ARG A 197 -25.34 3.70 -1.11
N ASP A 198 -24.31 4.31 -0.54
CA ASP A 198 -24.00 5.73 -0.73
C ASP A 198 -23.76 6.04 -2.22
N ALA A 199 -22.99 5.18 -2.91
CA ALA A 199 -22.65 5.39 -4.32
C ALA A 199 -23.83 5.21 -5.27
N LEU A 200 -24.76 4.30 -4.96
CA LEU A 200 -25.99 4.08 -5.73
C LEU A 200 -27.09 5.11 -5.40
N GLY A 201 -26.96 5.80 -4.27
CA GLY A 201 -27.87 6.84 -3.81
C GLY A 201 -29.33 6.37 -3.71
N ALA A 202 -30.25 7.13 -4.25
CA ALA A 202 -31.69 6.81 -4.22
C ALA A 202 -32.04 5.47 -4.90
N ARG A 203 -31.20 4.98 -5.80
CA ARG A 203 -31.42 3.71 -6.50
C ARG A 203 -30.97 2.48 -5.71
N ALA A 204 -30.28 2.65 -4.59
CA ALA A 204 -29.75 1.53 -3.80
C ALA A 204 -30.84 0.52 -3.41
N ALA A 205 -31.99 0.99 -2.95
CA ALA A 205 -33.12 0.14 -2.53
C ALA A 205 -33.77 -0.65 -3.68
N GLU A 206 -33.69 -0.14 -4.90
CA GLU A 206 -34.19 -0.80 -6.11
C GLU A 206 -33.21 -1.82 -6.64
N LEU A 207 -31.92 -1.44 -6.70
CA LEU A 207 -30.87 -2.24 -7.38
C LEU A 207 -30.29 -3.34 -6.49
N ILE A 208 -30.08 -3.11 -5.19
CA ILE A 208 -29.55 -4.12 -4.27
C ILE A 208 -30.67 -5.09 -3.87
N VAL A 209 -30.79 -6.20 -4.58
CA VAL A 209 -31.85 -7.19 -4.37
C VAL A 209 -31.51 -8.24 -3.32
N SER A 210 -30.24 -8.41 -2.97
CA SER A 210 -29.79 -9.35 -1.95
C SER A 210 -28.48 -8.95 -1.32
N GLU A 211 -28.41 -9.06 0.01
CA GLU A 211 -27.19 -8.89 0.81
C GLU A 211 -26.90 -10.19 1.53
N ALA A 212 -25.68 -10.66 1.45
CA ALA A 212 -25.24 -11.89 2.06
C ALA A 212 -23.96 -11.66 2.86
N SER A 213 -24.02 -11.85 4.16
CA SER A 213 -22.83 -11.81 5.02
C SER A 213 -22.42 -13.20 5.47
N TYR A 214 -21.15 -13.34 5.86
CA TYR A 214 -20.58 -14.52 6.47
C TYR A 214 -19.65 -14.12 7.61
N ASP A 215 -19.44 -15.02 8.57
CA ASP A 215 -18.44 -14.86 9.63
C ASP A 215 -17.14 -15.56 9.27
N VAL A 216 -15.99 -15.04 9.75
CA VAL A 216 -14.66 -15.65 9.51
C VAL A 216 -14.59 -17.09 10.00
N SER A 217 -15.38 -17.43 11.03
CA SER A 217 -15.48 -18.79 11.58
C SER A 217 -16.34 -19.75 10.76
N ASP A 218 -17.07 -19.26 9.76
CA ASP A 218 -17.92 -20.12 8.93
C ASP A 218 -17.06 -21.15 8.18
N PRO A 219 -17.47 -22.41 8.15
CA PRO A 219 -16.75 -23.45 7.42
C PRO A 219 -16.88 -23.23 5.89
N THR A 220 -18.03 -22.78 5.42
CA THR A 220 -18.40 -22.59 4.01
C THR A 220 -19.40 -21.45 3.87
N ILE A 221 -19.53 -20.93 2.64
CA ILE A 221 -20.47 -19.87 2.29
C ILE A 221 -21.46 -20.30 1.20
N ASP A 222 -21.65 -21.59 1.05
CA ASP A 222 -22.52 -22.17 0.01
C ASP A 222 -23.96 -21.67 0.09
N SER A 223 -24.49 -21.54 1.31
CA SER A 223 -25.85 -21.04 1.54
C SER A 223 -26.04 -19.59 1.10
N GLN A 224 -25.02 -18.74 1.29
CA GLN A 224 -25.02 -17.36 0.83
C GLN A 224 -25.06 -17.29 -0.70
N VAL A 225 -24.26 -18.12 -1.39
CA VAL A 225 -24.24 -18.17 -2.86
C VAL A 225 -25.57 -18.66 -3.42
N VAL A 226 -26.15 -19.71 -2.83
CA VAL A 226 -27.47 -20.21 -3.22
C VAL A 226 -28.56 -19.14 -3.07
N ARG A 227 -28.54 -18.41 -1.94
CA ARG A 227 -29.48 -17.31 -1.69
C ARG A 227 -29.36 -16.19 -2.71
N LEU A 228 -28.15 -15.78 -3.05
CA LEU A 228 -27.89 -14.75 -4.06
C LEU A 228 -28.42 -15.17 -5.44
N LYS A 229 -28.15 -16.42 -5.85
CA LYS A 229 -28.71 -16.98 -7.09
C LYS A 229 -30.24 -16.99 -7.07
N ALA A 230 -30.84 -17.48 -5.99
CA ALA A 230 -32.31 -17.56 -5.85
C ALA A 230 -32.97 -16.17 -5.86
N ALA A 231 -32.28 -15.12 -5.40
CA ALA A 231 -32.75 -13.74 -5.50
C ALA A 231 -32.67 -13.16 -6.93
N GLY A 232 -32.20 -13.93 -7.89
CA GLY A 232 -32.07 -13.47 -9.30
C GLY A 232 -31.01 -12.40 -9.50
N VAL A 233 -29.93 -12.44 -8.75
CA VAL A 233 -28.78 -11.54 -8.90
C VAL A 233 -28.12 -11.77 -10.25
N ASP A 234 -27.93 -10.70 -11.01
CA ASP A 234 -27.26 -10.67 -12.31
C ASP A 234 -25.91 -9.94 -12.28
N VAL A 235 -25.68 -9.12 -11.23
CA VAL A 235 -24.36 -8.55 -10.91
C VAL A 235 -23.99 -8.92 -9.47
N LEU A 236 -22.97 -9.75 -9.31
CA LEU A 236 -22.44 -10.12 -7.99
C LEU A 236 -21.25 -9.23 -7.63
N VAL A 237 -21.38 -8.48 -6.54
CA VAL A 237 -20.26 -7.76 -5.90
C VAL A 237 -19.75 -8.63 -4.77
N ASN A 238 -18.61 -9.31 -5.01
CA ASN A 238 -18.01 -10.28 -4.11
C ASN A 238 -16.83 -9.64 -3.36
N MET A 239 -17.09 -9.18 -2.15
CA MET A 239 -16.10 -8.57 -1.25
C MET A 239 -15.62 -9.55 -0.16
N ALA A 240 -15.68 -10.84 -0.45
CA ALA A 240 -15.25 -11.88 0.47
C ALA A 240 -13.70 -11.95 0.56
N ALA A 241 -13.19 -12.34 1.74
CA ALA A 241 -11.78 -12.64 1.93
C ALA A 241 -11.33 -13.86 1.10
N SER A 242 -10.05 -13.95 0.78
CA SER A 242 -9.47 -14.87 -0.22
C SER A 242 -9.99 -16.31 -0.15
N LYS A 243 -10.01 -16.93 1.05
CA LYS A 243 -10.54 -18.29 1.24
C LYS A 243 -11.99 -18.42 0.76
N PHE A 244 -12.81 -17.46 1.16
CA PHE A 244 -14.24 -17.44 0.87
C PHE A 244 -14.50 -17.00 -0.58
N ALA A 245 -13.73 -16.07 -1.12
CA ALA A 245 -13.82 -15.70 -2.53
C ALA A 245 -13.60 -16.91 -3.46
N ALA A 246 -12.60 -17.75 -3.15
CA ALA A 246 -12.39 -19.00 -3.89
C ALA A 246 -13.57 -19.99 -3.77
N GLN A 247 -14.20 -20.05 -2.60
CA GLN A 247 -15.41 -20.88 -2.40
C GLN A 247 -16.59 -20.33 -3.23
N VAL A 248 -16.81 -19.01 -3.27
CA VAL A 248 -17.84 -18.39 -4.13
C VAL A 248 -17.66 -18.81 -5.57
N ILE A 249 -16.46 -18.66 -6.12
CA ILE A 249 -16.16 -18.97 -7.53
C ILE A 249 -16.46 -20.44 -7.84
N ARG A 250 -16.00 -21.36 -6.99
CA ARG A 250 -16.31 -22.80 -7.15
C ARG A 250 -17.80 -23.08 -7.08
N LYS A 251 -18.49 -22.50 -6.09
CA LYS A 251 -19.92 -22.74 -5.91
C LYS A 251 -20.76 -22.18 -7.04
N MET A 252 -20.38 -21.03 -7.60
CA MET A 252 -21.02 -20.49 -8.80
C MET A 252 -20.88 -21.44 -10.00
N ALA A 253 -19.70 -22.02 -10.20
CA ALA A 253 -19.45 -23.01 -11.24
C ALA A 253 -20.28 -24.29 -11.04
N GLU A 254 -20.33 -24.85 -9.82
CA GLU A 254 -21.18 -26.00 -9.49
C GLU A 254 -22.66 -25.74 -9.77
N LEU A 255 -23.12 -24.53 -9.59
CA LEU A 255 -24.50 -24.13 -9.80
C LEU A 255 -24.80 -23.71 -11.25
N ASP A 256 -23.80 -23.69 -12.14
CA ASP A 256 -23.85 -23.08 -13.49
C ASP A 256 -24.47 -21.66 -13.43
N TRP A 257 -24.08 -20.86 -12.43
CA TRP A 257 -24.56 -19.50 -12.24
C TRP A 257 -23.49 -18.49 -12.69
N LYS A 258 -23.83 -17.67 -13.67
CA LYS A 258 -22.89 -16.80 -14.40
C LYS A 258 -23.31 -15.33 -14.38
N PRO A 259 -23.42 -14.69 -13.21
CA PRO A 259 -23.64 -13.25 -13.15
C PRO A 259 -22.40 -12.50 -13.61
N VAL A 260 -22.51 -11.21 -13.88
CA VAL A 260 -21.32 -10.34 -13.92
C VAL A 260 -20.70 -10.36 -12.53
N HIS A 261 -19.45 -10.82 -12.42
CA HIS A 261 -18.79 -11.04 -11.14
C HIS A 261 -17.71 -9.98 -10.92
N LEU A 262 -17.96 -9.07 -9.97
CA LEU A 262 -17.01 -8.08 -9.49
C LEU A 262 -16.35 -8.62 -8.23
N LEU A 263 -15.03 -8.81 -8.26
CA LEU A 263 -14.24 -9.39 -7.17
C LEU A 263 -13.41 -8.31 -6.49
N GLY A 264 -13.48 -8.23 -5.17
CA GLY A 264 -12.69 -7.29 -4.38
C GLY A 264 -11.18 -7.41 -4.64
N VAL A 265 -10.50 -6.26 -4.72
CA VAL A 265 -9.05 -6.17 -4.99
C VAL A 265 -8.23 -7.01 -4.01
N GLY A 266 -8.61 -7.05 -2.73
CA GLY A 266 -7.94 -7.86 -1.71
C GLY A 266 -7.99 -9.36 -1.95
N SER A 267 -8.85 -9.85 -2.86
CA SER A 267 -9.02 -11.26 -3.22
C SER A 267 -8.73 -11.54 -4.69
N SER A 268 -8.06 -10.62 -5.41
CA SER A 268 -7.73 -10.78 -6.82
C SER A 268 -6.46 -11.61 -7.10
N SER A 269 -5.80 -12.13 -6.07
CA SER A 269 -4.58 -12.96 -6.23
C SER A 269 -4.86 -14.21 -7.05
N ILE A 270 -4.08 -14.39 -8.13
CA ILE A 270 -4.19 -15.58 -8.99
C ILE A 270 -3.87 -16.83 -8.18
N ASP A 271 -2.75 -16.86 -7.48
CA ASP A 271 -2.29 -18.06 -6.77
C ASP A 271 -3.09 -18.36 -5.50
N ALA A 272 -3.47 -17.33 -4.75
CA ALA A 272 -4.16 -17.52 -3.47
C ALA A 272 -5.69 -17.73 -3.62
N VAL A 273 -6.29 -17.29 -4.74
CA VAL A 273 -7.76 -17.29 -4.93
C VAL A 273 -8.17 -17.96 -6.23
N LEU A 274 -7.70 -17.49 -7.38
CA LEU A 274 -8.23 -17.92 -8.67
C LEU A 274 -7.77 -19.34 -9.03
N SER A 275 -6.51 -19.67 -8.78
CA SER A 275 -5.99 -21.03 -9.02
C SER A 275 -6.65 -22.08 -8.12
N PRO A 276 -6.79 -21.86 -6.79
CA PRO A 276 -7.56 -22.77 -5.94
C PRO A 276 -9.06 -22.87 -6.29
N ALA A 277 -9.63 -21.81 -6.89
CA ALA A 277 -11.02 -21.82 -7.34
C ALA A 277 -11.22 -22.56 -8.67
N GLY A 278 -10.12 -22.81 -9.40
CA GLY A 278 -10.12 -23.26 -10.79
C GLY A 278 -10.10 -22.08 -11.75
N VAL A 279 -8.99 -21.90 -12.45
CA VAL A 279 -8.77 -20.75 -13.34
C VAL A 279 -9.86 -20.58 -14.40
N GLU A 280 -10.38 -21.70 -14.92
CA GLU A 280 -11.48 -21.68 -15.89
C GLU A 280 -12.78 -21.16 -15.28
N ASN A 281 -13.04 -21.43 -14.00
CA ASN A 281 -14.21 -20.91 -13.28
C ASN A 281 -14.10 -19.41 -13.02
N ALA A 282 -12.88 -18.90 -12.98
CA ALA A 282 -12.59 -17.49 -12.71
C ALA A 282 -12.53 -16.63 -13.98
N LYS A 283 -12.51 -17.24 -15.16
CA LYS A 283 -12.42 -16.51 -16.43
C LYS A 283 -13.59 -15.55 -16.61
N GLY A 284 -13.26 -14.30 -16.92
CA GLY A 284 -14.24 -13.23 -17.10
C GLY A 284 -14.56 -12.44 -15.82
N ILE A 285 -14.08 -12.88 -14.64
CA ILE A 285 -14.20 -12.10 -13.40
C ILE A 285 -13.55 -10.74 -13.62
N ILE A 286 -14.21 -9.71 -13.08
CA ILE A 286 -13.77 -8.32 -13.13
C ILE A 286 -13.29 -7.91 -11.74
N SER A 287 -12.20 -7.17 -11.69
CA SER A 287 -11.68 -6.53 -10.48
C SER A 287 -11.13 -5.15 -10.85
N ALA A 288 -10.38 -4.52 -9.96
CA ALA A 288 -9.72 -3.26 -10.22
C ALA A 288 -8.29 -3.29 -9.70
N SER A 289 -7.42 -2.46 -10.25
CA SER A 289 -6.06 -2.30 -9.75
C SER A 289 -5.58 -0.87 -9.95
N SER A 290 -4.68 -0.45 -9.06
CA SER A 290 -3.88 0.76 -9.19
C SER A 290 -2.44 0.43 -9.64
N PHE A 291 -2.08 -0.85 -9.60
CA PHE A 291 -0.73 -1.33 -9.88
C PHE A 291 -0.68 -2.16 -11.16
N LYS A 292 0.50 -2.17 -11.78
CA LYS A 292 0.80 -3.05 -12.91
C LYS A 292 0.73 -4.51 -12.46
N GLU A 293 0.09 -5.33 -13.26
CA GLU A 293 0.08 -6.77 -13.04
C GLU A 293 1.41 -7.36 -13.54
N ALA A 294 2.19 -7.94 -12.64
CA ALA A 294 3.53 -8.40 -12.97
C ALA A 294 3.57 -9.56 -13.98
N ALA A 295 2.47 -10.31 -14.10
CA ALA A 295 2.34 -11.40 -15.09
C ALA A 295 1.87 -10.93 -16.46
N ASP A 296 1.41 -9.68 -16.61
CA ASP A 296 0.94 -9.15 -17.89
C ASP A 296 2.13 -8.78 -18.79
N PRO A 297 2.27 -9.44 -19.98
CA PRO A 297 3.36 -9.18 -20.91
C PRO A 297 3.37 -7.76 -21.48
N THR A 298 2.30 -6.99 -21.34
CA THR A 298 2.22 -5.56 -21.71
C THR A 298 3.33 -4.75 -21.02
N TRP A 299 3.74 -5.16 -19.82
CA TRP A 299 4.75 -4.45 -19.03
C TRP A 299 6.18 -4.96 -19.24
N ARG A 300 6.44 -5.89 -20.17
CA ARG A 300 7.77 -6.48 -20.38
C ARG A 300 8.87 -5.44 -20.61
N ASP A 301 8.56 -4.40 -21.37
CA ASP A 301 9.52 -3.35 -21.74
C ASP A 301 9.41 -2.09 -20.88
N ASP A 302 8.52 -2.10 -19.88
CA ASP A 302 8.37 -0.97 -18.95
C ASP A 302 9.57 -0.86 -17.99
N GLU A 303 10.13 0.34 -17.87
CA GLU A 303 11.34 0.58 -17.07
C GLU A 303 11.14 0.33 -15.57
N GLY A 304 9.97 0.65 -15.03
CA GLY A 304 9.64 0.36 -13.62
C GLY A 304 9.57 -1.15 -13.39
N MET A 305 8.95 -1.89 -14.31
CA MET A 305 8.88 -3.35 -14.24
C MET A 305 10.27 -4.00 -14.38
N LYS A 306 11.16 -3.47 -15.22
CA LYS A 306 12.55 -3.92 -15.31
C LYS A 306 13.30 -3.72 -14.00
N ARG A 307 13.16 -2.54 -13.34
CA ARG A 307 13.77 -2.30 -12.02
C ARG A 307 13.24 -3.26 -10.97
N TRP A 308 11.93 -3.46 -10.92
CA TRP A 308 11.32 -4.43 -10.01
C TRP A 308 11.81 -5.86 -10.30
N SER A 309 11.93 -6.26 -11.56
CA SER A 309 12.44 -7.59 -11.93
C SER A 309 13.90 -7.78 -11.47
N ALA A 310 14.75 -6.77 -11.68
CA ALA A 310 16.14 -6.80 -11.22
C ALA A 310 16.23 -6.86 -9.67
N PHE A 311 15.35 -6.15 -8.97
CA PHE A 311 15.22 -6.26 -7.52
C PHE A 311 14.83 -7.69 -7.11
N MET A 312 13.84 -8.29 -7.75
CA MET A 312 13.41 -9.66 -7.46
C MET A 312 14.56 -10.65 -7.69
N ASP A 313 15.33 -10.49 -8.77
CA ASP A 313 16.50 -11.35 -9.06
C ASP A 313 17.61 -11.21 -8.01
N GLY A 314 17.95 -9.97 -7.64
CA GLY A 314 19.10 -9.69 -6.80
C GLY A 314 18.84 -9.81 -5.30
N TYR A 315 17.64 -9.42 -4.84
CA TYR A 315 17.35 -9.25 -3.42
C TYR A 315 16.24 -10.13 -2.89
N TYR A 316 15.36 -10.65 -3.76
CA TYR A 316 14.25 -11.51 -3.35
C TYR A 316 14.01 -12.68 -4.35
N PRO A 317 15.06 -13.47 -4.69
CA PRO A 317 15.00 -14.47 -5.76
C PRO A 317 14.00 -15.62 -5.51
N GLY A 318 13.68 -15.91 -4.24
CA GLY A 318 12.67 -16.91 -3.87
C GLY A 318 11.24 -16.38 -3.84
N GLY A 319 11.03 -15.11 -4.19
CA GLY A 319 9.71 -14.48 -4.15
C GLY A 319 8.83 -14.83 -5.34
N ASP A 320 7.53 -15.02 -5.07
CA ASP A 320 6.55 -15.19 -6.13
C ASP A 320 6.33 -13.88 -6.88
N ARG A 321 6.71 -13.86 -8.16
CA ARG A 321 6.57 -12.70 -9.06
C ARG A 321 5.14 -12.44 -9.51
N LYS A 322 4.24 -13.41 -9.38
CA LYS A 322 2.82 -13.27 -9.72
C LYS A 322 1.98 -12.79 -8.54
N SER A 323 2.56 -12.75 -7.35
CA SER A 323 1.86 -12.30 -6.15
C SER A 323 1.69 -10.80 -6.14
N ILE A 324 0.46 -10.32 -6.02
CA ILE A 324 0.16 -8.90 -5.80
C ILE A 324 0.86 -8.35 -4.54
N PHE A 325 1.15 -9.20 -3.55
CA PHE A 325 1.82 -8.78 -2.32
C PHE A 325 3.29 -8.37 -2.54
N THR A 326 3.98 -8.94 -3.55
CA THR A 326 5.34 -8.51 -3.91
C THR A 326 5.33 -7.12 -4.54
N VAL A 327 4.39 -6.85 -5.43
CA VAL A 327 4.16 -5.54 -6.07
C VAL A 327 3.81 -4.49 -5.01
N TYR A 328 2.88 -4.82 -4.12
CA TYR A 328 2.42 -3.95 -3.05
C TYR A 328 3.54 -3.60 -2.07
N GLY A 329 4.28 -4.61 -1.59
CA GLY A 329 5.38 -4.43 -0.64
C GLY A 329 6.51 -3.58 -1.21
N TYR A 330 6.89 -3.81 -2.48
CA TYR A 330 7.88 -3.02 -3.21
C TYR A 330 7.45 -1.55 -3.31
N SER A 331 6.23 -1.30 -3.79
CA SER A 331 5.72 0.06 -4.02
C SER A 331 5.60 0.87 -2.72
N ALA A 332 5.19 0.23 -1.62
CA ALA A 332 5.11 0.90 -0.32
C ALA A 332 6.52 1.25 0.22
N ALA A 333 7.50 0.36 0.05
CA ALA A 333 8.88 0.62 0.44
C ALA A 333 9.53 1.70 -0.42
N GLU A 334 9.27 1.72 -1.72
CA GLU A 334 9.71 2.76 -2.64
C GLU A 334 9.19 4.14 -2.23
N LEU A 335 7.90 4.25 -1.89
CA LEU A 335 7.30 5.49 -1.41
C LEU A 335 7.92 5.95 -0.09
N LEU A 336 8.14 5.03 0.86
CA LEU A 336 8.79 5.40 2.13
C LEU A 336 10.19 5.96 1.90
N VAL A 337 10.98 5.33 1.04
CA VAL A 337 12.33 5.81 0.70
C VAL A 337 12.26 7.22 0.09
N GLN A 338 11.26 7.50 -0.75
CA GLN A 338 11.04 8.85 -1.28
C GLN A 338 10.74 9.87 -0.17
N VAL A 339 9.85 9.53 0.78
CA VAL A 339 9.55 10.39 1.94
C VAL A 339 10.81 10.65 2.77
N LEU A 340 11.57 9.61 3.10
CA LEU A 340 12.79 9.75 3.88
C LEU A 340 13.87 10.58 3.18
N LYS A 341 13.99 10.48 1.84
CA LYS A 341 14.86 11.36 1.05
C LYS A 341 14.47 12.82 1.17
N GLN A 342 13.17 13.12 1.14
CA GLN A 342 12.64 14.49 1.29
C GLN A 342 12.83 15.04 2.71
N CYS A 343 12.90 14.20 3.73
CA CYS A 343 13.18 14.63 5.11
C CYS A 343 14.58 15.26 5.26
N GLY A 344 15.53 14.89 4.41
CA GLY A 344 16.90 15.39 4.50
C GLY A 344 17.54 15.08 5.86
N ASP A 345 18.03 16.10 6.53
CA ASP A 345 18.66 16.02 7.86
C ASP A 345 17.66 16.26 9.01
N ASN A 346 16.40 16.56 8.70
CA ASN A 346 15.36 16.64 9.71
C ASN A 346 14.53 15.35 9.73
N LEU A 347 14.93 14.42 10.58
CA LEU A 347 14.22 13.16 10.84
C LEU A 347 13.43 13.21 12.16
N SER A 348 12.84 14.38 12.48
CA SER A 348 11.81 14.45 13.51
C SER A 348 10.52 13.76 13.05
N ARG A 349 9.73 13.23 13.97
CA ARG A 349 8.43 12.60 13.66
C ARG A 349 7.47 13.56 12.96
N GLU A 350 7.49 14.83 13.37
CA GLU A 350 6.72 15.92 12.79
C GLU A 350 7.08 16.13 11.31
N ASN A 351 8.38 16.17 10.99
CA ASN A 351 8.81 16.37 9.62
C ASN A 351 8.53 15.13 8.74
N VAL A 352 8.68 13.93 9.30
CA VAL A 352 8.32 12.70 8.56
C VAL A 352 6.83 12.73 8.16
N MET A 353 5.93 13.11 9.07
CA MET A 353 4.51 13.29 8.72
C MET A 353 4.30 14.43 7.73
N ALA A 354 4.98 15.57 7.91
CA ALA A 354 4.86 16.70 6.99
C ALA A 354 5.27 16.32 5.56
N GLN A 355 6.37 15.57 5.38
CA GLN A 355 6.80 15.09 4.08
C GLN A 355 5.82 14.06 3.50
N ALA A 356 5.33 13.10 4.30
CA ALA A 356 4.37 12.10 3.86
C ALA A 356 3.03 12.73 3.44
N THR A 357 2.63 13.85 4.06
CA THR A 357 1.37 14.56 3.75
C THR A 357 1.54 15.73 2.79
N SER A 358 2.66 15.83 2.09
CA SER A 358 2.92 16.88 1.09
C SER A 358 3.49 16.36 -0.22
N LEU A 359 3.28 15.08 -0.50
CA LEU A 359 3.73 14.44 -1.74
C LEU A 359 3.04 15.06 -2.96
N LYS A 360 3.81 15.31 -4.03
CA LYS A 360 3.31 15.89 -5.28
C LYS A 360 3.84 15.13 -6.48
N ASN A 361 2.91 14.58 -7.28
CA ASN A 361 3.20 13.87 -8.53
C ASN A 361 4.29 12.79 -8.40
N VAL A 362 4.36 12.10 -7.24
CA VAL A 362 5.31 11.03 -7.03
C VAL A 362 4.90 9.83 -7.86
N LYS A 363 5.78 9.42 -8.75
CA LYS A 363 5.60 8.21 -9.58
C LYS A 363 6.30 7.05 -8.91
N LEU A 364 5.60 5.94 -8.80
CA LEU A 364 6.17 4.68 -8.33
C LEU A 364 6.31 3.73 -9.52
N ASP A 365 7.34 2.90 -9.49
CA ASP A 365 7.69 1.99 -10.57
C ASP A 365 6.52 1.12 -11.04
N LEU A 366 5.71 0.67 -10.10
CA LEU A 366 4.64 -0.30 -10.35
C LEU A 366 3.24 0.30 -10.32
N LEU A 367 3.06 1.61 -10.14
CA LEU A 367 1.77 2.25 -10.40
C LEU A 367 1.44 2.20 -11.90
N LEU A 368 0.16 2.08 -12.21
CA LEU A 368 -0.32 2.16 -13.59
C LEU A 368 0.06 3.52 -14.22
N PRO A 369 0.41 3.55 -15.52
CA PRO A 369 0.67 4.79 -16.22
C PRO A 369 -0.51 5.77 -16.10
N GLY A 370 -0.19 7.03 -15.82
CA GLY A 370 -1.16 8.08 -15.59
C GLY A 370 -1.48 8.32 -14.11
N LEU A 371 -1.19 7.36 -13.23
CA LEU A 371 -1.36 7.51 -11.79
C LEU A 371 -0.12 8.15 -11.15
N SER A 372 -0.34 8.89 -10.07
CA SER A 372 0.74 9.44 -9.23
C SER A 372 0.25 9.64 -7.80
N VAL A 373 1.18 9.55 -6.86
CA VAL A 373 0.87 9.82 -5.45
C VAL A 373 0.83 11.33 -5.22
N ASN A 374 -0.29 11.78 -4.68
CA ASN A 374 -0.51 13.17 -4.26
C ASN A 374 -1.20 13.15 -2.90
N THR A 375 -0.60 13.79 -1.91
CA THR A 375 -1.16 13.91 -0.57
C THR A 375 -1.24 15.36 -0.12
N GLY A 376 -2.00 15.63 0.92
CA GLY A 376 -2.15 16.97 1.49
C GLY A 376 -2.49 16.91 2.98
N PRO A 377 -2.41 18.05 3.70
CA PRO A 377 -2.71 18.09 5.13
C PRO A 377 -4.13 17.63 5.50
N THR A 378 -5.04 17.70 4.55
CA THR A 378 -6.45 17.29 4.70
C THR A 378 -6.82 16.07 3.85
N ASP A 379 -5.87 15.53 3.09
CA ASP A 379 -6.09 14.38 2.21
C ASP A 379 -4.91 13.39 2.33
N TYR A 380 -5.07 12.40 3.20
CA TYR A 380 -4.07 11.37 3.51
C TYR A 380 -4.10 10.17 2.54
N ARG A 381 -4.98 10.21 1.54
CA ARG A 381 -5.10 9.12 0.55
C ARG A 381 -3.88 9.11 -0.37
N VAL A 382 -3.10 8.06 -0.29
CA VAL A 382 -1.88 7.86 -1.10
C VAL A 382 -2.24 7.44 -2.52
N VAL A 383 -3.03 6.38 -2.66
CA VAL A 383 -3.56 5.87 -3.92
C VAL A 383 -5.07 6.06 -3.93
N LYS A 384 -5.59 6.74 -4.96
CA LYS A 384 -7.01 7.17 -5.04
C LYS A 384 -7.72 6.65 -6.28
N GLU A 385 -6.97 6.09 -7.19
CA GLU A 385 -7.40 5.84 -8.55
C GLU A 385 -7.24 4.37 -8.88
N PHE A 386 -8.16 3.87 -9.70
CA PHE A 386 -8.16 2.49 -10.16
C PHE A 386 -8.32 2.43 -11.68
N ARG A 387 -7.93 1.31 -12.23
CA ARG A 387 -8.33 0.86 -13.55
C ARG A 387 -8.99 -0.50 -13.43
N MET A 388 -10.11 -0.68 -14.14
CA MET A 388 -10.78 -1.98 -14.17
C MET A 388 -9.90 -3.02 -14.87
N MET A 389 -9.95 -4.25 -14.41
CA MET A 389 -9.24 -5.38 -15.00
C MET A 389 -10.15 -6.61 -15.11
N ARG A 390 -9.90 -7.47 -16.10
CA ARG A 390 -10.64 -8.72 -16.34
C ARG A 390 -9.68 -9.89 -16.36
N PHE A 391 -10.05 -10.96 -15.68
CA PHE A 391 -9.26 -12.19 -15.70
C PHE A 391 -9.51 -12.98 -16.98
N THR A 392 -8.44 -13.31 -17.70
CA THR A 392 -8.50 -14.00 -19.01
C THR A 392 -8.38 -15.52 -18.91
N GLY A 393 -8.06 -16.04 -17.73
CA GLY A 393 -7.79 -17.45 -17.45
C GLY A 393 -6.33 -17.71 -17.06
N ASP A 394 -5.43 -16.79 -17.39
CA ASP A 394 -4.01 -16.86 -17.08
C ASP A 394 -3.45 -15.59 -16.44
N ARG A 395 -4.05 -14.43 -16.71
CA ARG A 395 -3.63 -13.12 -16.19
C ARG A 395 -4.78 -12.13 -16.08
N TRP A 396 -4.52 -11.05 -15.40
CA TRP A 396 -5.40 -9.88 -15.39
C TRP A 396 -5.04 -8.93 -16.52
N GLU A 397 -6.03 -8.52 -17.31
CA GLU A 397 -5.88 -7.52 -18.35
C GLU A 397 -6.66 -6.25 -17.98
N ALA A 398 -5.96 -5.12 -17.94
CA ALA A 398 -6.57 -3.84 -17.66
C ALA A 398 -7.41 -3.35 -18.84
N PHE A 399 -8.57 -2.77 -18.56
CA PHE A 399 -9.46 -2.20 -19.59
C PHE A 399 -10.13 -0.91 -19.08
N GLY A 400 -10.72 -0.16 -20.02
CA GLY A 400 -11.40 1.08 -19.69
C GLY A 400 -10.45 2.21 -19.23
N PRO A 401 -11.01 3.39 -18.89
CA PRO A 401 -10.24 4.52 -18.37
C PRO A 401 -9.82 4.31 -16.91
N ILE A 402 -8.94 5.18 -16.43
CA ILE A 402 -8.70 5.35 -15.00
C ILE A 402 -9.96 5.94 -14.37
N VAL A 403 -10.35 5.37 -13.24
CA VAL A 403 -11.53 5.79 -12.46
C VAL A 403 -11.04 6.35 -11.14
N THR A 404 -11.45 7.58 -10.86
CA THR A 404 -11.26 8.26 -9.57
C THR A 404 -12.54 8.18 -8.74
N ASP A 405 -12.40 8.27 -7.43
CA ASP A 405 -13.51 8.40 -6.47
C ASP A 405 -14.17 9.79 -6.58
#